data_cb1565af968c1294bb7d187395225b33
#
_entry.id   cb1565af968c1294bb7d187395225b33
#
_cell.length_a   1.000
_cell.length_b   1.000
_cell.length_c   1.000
_cell.angle_alpha   90.00
_cell.angle_beta   90.00
_cell.angle_gamma   90.00
#
_symmetry.space_group_name_H-M   'P 1'
#
loop_
_entity.id
_entity.type
_entity.pdbx_description
1 polymer ?
#
loop_
_entity_poly.entity_id
_entity_poly.type
_entity_poly.pdbx_seq_one_letter_code
_entity_poly.pdbx_strand_id
1 'polypeptide(L)'
;MVIDLQLFGFAAPMYLKPLFITGLSIAAAMTANSSVASPFVSSSLAISAFETARTVRESADERMTQAVTDTSRADGGSIWLDLKAASDEADTMVNNAGFENDLAVVNLGADIRLGEAFFGVVYTYARADTESRGVPDKADGEGDIFGISAFGQRNFGGLNLALSAGWIYMSGDSDMGGMAYETNANLWTFDAAARYGIEIGNLDLVPYAKIEYTMFRPRHHGDWSLDNANIWQFPIGLNAAYTFEFENGMTLRPEIDFAVVRTAGDTEIEASYNGQVYDETLTGSHTLYRGMVGLAWTTGKGTLHAGYRYLGSEQGRESHAFQLQADYVF
;
A
#
# COMPACT_ATOMS: atom_id res chain seq x y z
N MET A 1 30.99 1.37 -12.16
CA MET A 1 30.69 2.79 -12.02
C MET A 1 30.26 2.99 -10.58
N VAL A 2 31.18 3.49 -9.74
CA VAL A 2 30.92 3.74 -8.31
C VAL A 2 30.25 5.09 -8.23
N ILE A 3 28.99 5.14 -7.79
CA ILE A 3 28.29 6.41 -7.51
C ILE A 3 28.64 6.81 -6.09
N ASP A 4 29.43 7.86 -5.96
CA ASP A 4 29.81 8.44 -4.66
C ASP A 4 28.64 9.32 -4.17
N LEU A 5 27.93 8.84 -3.13
CA LEU A 5 26.68 9.41 -2.59
C LEU A 5 26.96 10.42 -1.44
N GLN A 6 28.10 11.09 -1.43
CA GLN A 6 28.49 12.01 -0.35
C GLN A 6 27.97 13.46 -0.46
N LEU A 7 26.90 13.76 -1.20
CA LEU A 7 26.50 15.16 -1.47
C LEU A 7 25.21 15.66 -0.80
N PHE A 8 24.61 14.95 0.12
CA PHE A 8 23.48 15.53 0.87
C PHE A 8 23.62 15.25 2.37
N GLY A 9 24.19 16.25 3.08
CA GLY A 9 24.30 16.29 4.54
C GLY A 9 22.92 16.55 5.20
N PHE A 10 22.01 15.58 5.17
CA PHE A 10 20.88 15.51 6.06
C PHE A 10 21.14 14.42 7.09
N ALA A 11 21.66 14.82 8.25
CA ALA A 11 21.74 13.98 9.42
C ALA A 11 20.34 13.91 10.06
N ALA A 12 19.52 13.00 9.59
CA ALA A 12 18.45 12.45 10.40
C ALA A 12 18.91 11.05 10.87
N PRO A 13 18.85 10.72 12.16
CA PRO A 13 19.19 9.38 12.61
C PRO A 13 18.03 8.44 12.22
N MET A 14 18.06 7.89 11.01
CA MET A 14 17.36 6.66 10.73
C MET A 14 18.04 5.58 11.56
N TYR A 15 17.42 5.18 12.65
CA TYR A 15 17.74 3.94 13.32
C TYR A 15 17.25 2.78 12.45
N LEU A 16 18.04 2.42 11.44
CA LEU A 16 17.99 1.09 10.84
C LEU A 16 18.48 0.14 11.94
N LYS A 17 17.54 -0.42 12.71
CA LYS A 17 17.86 -1.58 13.55
C LYS A 17 18.33 -2.70 12.62
N PRO A 18 19.56 -3.25 12.79
CA PRO A 18 19.95 -4.43 12.04
C PRO A 18 19.02 -5.57 12.48
N LEU A 19 18.38 -6.22 11.51
CA LEU A 19 17.66 -7.47 11.72
C LEU A 19 18.62 -8.55 12.21
N PHE A 20 18.70 -8.73 13.53
CA PHE A 20 19.25 -9.93 14.14
C PHE A 20 18.08 -10.86 14.48
N ILE A 21 18.02 -11.95 13.75
CA ILE A 21 17.24 -13.13 14.10
C ILE A 21 17.81 -13.70 15.39
N THR A 22 17.17 -13.51 16.52
CA THR A 22 17.44 -14.28 17.73
C THR A 22 16.22 -15.13 18.02
N GLY A 23 16.29 -16.38 17.61
CA GLY A 23 15.39 -17.41 18.13
C GLY A 23 15.59 -17.55 19.65
N LEU A 24 14.56 -17.23 20.42
CA LEU A 24 14.51 -17.50 21.83
C LEU A 24 13.42 -18.54 22.08
N SER A 25 13.85 -19.80 22.26
CA SER A 25 12.98 -20.86 22.76
C SER A 25 12.84 -20.71 24.27
N ILE A 26 11.66 -20.33 24.74
CA ILE A 26 11.31 -20.38 26.16
C ILE A 26 10.25 -21.47 26.34
N ALA A 27 10.67 -22.59 26.94
CA ALA A 27 9.76 -23.58 27.50
C ALA A 27 9.18 -23.02 28.79
N ALA A 28 7.91 -22.63 28.81
CA ALA A 28 7.19 -22.25 30.01
C ALA A 28 6.24 -23.34 30.44
N ALA A 29 6.28 -23.67 31.73
CA ALA A 29 5.48 -24.69 32.40
C ALA A 29 3.99 -24.35 32.27
N MET A 30 3.20 -25.31 31.82
CA MET A 30 1.73 -25.25 31.78
C MET A 30 1.16 -25.22 33.20
N THR A 31 0.68 -24.07 33.63
CA THR A 31 -0.45 -23.99 34.57
C THR A 31 -1.68 -23.64 33.74
N ALA A 32 -2.61 -24.56 33.67
CA ALA A 32 -3.87 -24.43 32.97
C ALA A 32 -4.70 -23.29 33.58
N ASN A 33 -4.46 -22.08 33.15
CA ASN A 33 -5.47 -21.04 33.05
C ASN A 33 -5.83 -20.97 31.59
N SER A 34 -7.02 -21.38 31.22
CA SER A 34 -7.60 -21.12 29.93
C SER A 34 -7.80 -19.60 29.78
N SER A 35 -6.71 -18.90 29.51
CA SER A 35 -6.78 -17.59 28.87
C SER A 35 -7.31 -17.87 27.48
N VAL A 36 -8.55 -17.48 27.24
CA VAL A 36 -9.13 -17.45 25.90
C VAL A 36 -8.19 -16.59 25.09
N ALA A 37 -7.42 -17.22 24.21
CA ALA A 37 -6.57 -16.49 23.27
C ALA A 37 -7.49 -15.51 22.53
N SER A 38 -7.15 -14.22 22.58
CA SER A 38 -7.96 -13.21 21.95
C SER A 38 -7.87 -13.38 20.42
N PRO A 39 -8.98 -13.42 19.69
CA PRO A 39 -9.00 -13.58 18.22
C PRO A 39 -8.41 -12.40 17.45
N PHE A 40 -8.02 -11.36 18.16
CA PHE A 40 -7.62 -10.06 17.64
C PHE A 40 -6.34 -10.04 16.76
N VAL A 41 -5.56 -11.12 16.73
CA VAL A 41 -4.33 -11.18 15.92
C VAL A 41 -4.60 -11.53 14.49
N SER A 42 -5.66 -12.27 14.25
CA SER A 42 -6.05 -12.62 12.88
C SER A 42 -6.51 -11.41 12.09
N SER A 43 -7.16 -10.44 12.73
CA SER A 43 -7.55 -9.18 12.10
C SER A 43 -6.34 -8.34 11.73
N SER A 44 -5.29 -8.31 12.55
CA SER A 44 -4.09 -7.54 12.26
C SER A 44 -3.39 -8.02 10.99
N LEU A 45 -3.30 -9.32 10.77
CA LEU A 45 -2.75 -9.87 9.52
C LEU A 45 -3.65 -9.62 8.32
N ALA A 46 -4.97 -9.71 8.49
CA ALA A 46 -5.91 -9.36 7.43
C ALA A 46 -5.81 -7.87 7.06
N ILE A 47 -5.70 -6.99 8.06
CA ILE A 47 -5.50 -5.56 7.86
C ILE A 47 -4.17 -5.30 7.14
N SER A 48 -3.09 -5.94 7.59
CA SER A 48 -1.78 -5.87 6.93
C SER A 48 -1.85 -6.28 5.47
N ALA A 49 -2.58 -7.36 5.14
CA ALA A 49 -2.80 -7.80 3.78
C ALA A 49 -3.56 -6.76 2.95
N PHE A 50 -4.58 -6.11 3.51
CA PHE A 50 -5.32 -5.04 2.83
C PHE A 50 -4.45 -3.81 2.59
N GLU A 51 -3.65 -3.41 3.57
CA GLU A 51 -2.74 -2.28 3.43
C GLU A 51 -1.68 -2.55 2.37
N THR A 52 -1.15 -3.76 2.33
CA THR A 52 -0.23 -4.15 1.26
C THR A 52 -0.91 -4.14 -0.10
N ALA A 53 -2.11 -4.69 -0.21
CA ALA A 53 -2.89 -4.65 -1.45
C ALA A 53 -3.13 -3.20 -1.91
N ARG A 54 -3.43 -2.30 -0.98
CA ARG A 54 -3.55 -0.87 -1.24
C ARG A 54 -2.24 -0.29 -1.74
N THR A 55 -1.12 -0.55 -1.05
CA THR A 55 0.20 -0.01 -1.37
C THR A 55 0.70 -0.49 -2.74
N VAL A 56 0.47 -1.76 -3.08
CA VAL A 56 0.77 -2.31 -4.42
C VAL A 56 -0.05 -1.62 -5.51
N ARG A 57 -1.34 -1.48 -5.28
CA ARG A 57 -2.29 -0.82 -6.18
C ARG A 57 -1.92 0.63 -6.43
N GLU A 58 -1.56 1.34 -5.37
CA GLU A 58 -1.16 2.75 -5.44
C GLU A 58 0.08 2.97 -6.30
N SER A 59 1.05 2.06 -6.32
CA SER A 59 2.24 2.19 -7.18
C SER A 59 1.88 2.15 -8.67
N ALA A 60 1.00 1.24 -9.08
CA ALA A 60 0.48 1.18 -10.44
C ALA A 60 -0.35 2.43 -10.78
N ASP A 61 -1.19 2.89 -9.84
CA ASP A 61 -2.06 4.05 -10.02
C ASP A 61 -1.28 5.36 -10.13
N GLU A 62 -0.29 5.57 -9.30
CA GLU A 62 0.63 6.71 -9.37
C GLU A 62 1.34 6.75 -10.73
N ARG A 63 1.81 5.58 -11.19
CA ARG A 63 2.46 5.47 -12.49
C ARG A 63 1.51 5.86 -13.63
N MET A 64 0.26 5.42 -13.58
CA MET A 64 -0.77 5.82 -14.54
C MET A 64 -1.11 7.31 -14.43
N THR A 65 -1.16 7.88 -13.22
CA THR A 65 -1.42 9.31 -13.01
C THR A 65 -0.28 10.16 -13.56
N GLN A 66 0.97 9.82 -13.29
CA GLN A 66 2.15 10.48 -13.89
C GLN A 66 2.09 10.46 -15.43
N ALA A 67 1.66 9.34 -16.02
CA ALA A 67 1.54 9.20 -17.46
C ALA A 67 0.42 10.05 -18.09
N VAL A 68 -0.60 10.50 -17.31
CA VAL A 68 -1.62 11.46 -17.78
C VAL A 68 -1.03 12.85 -17.97
N THR A 69 -0.19 13.28 -17.05
CA THR A 69 0.34 14.63 -16.98
C THR A 69 1.69 14.78 -17.69
N ASP A 70 2.41 13.69 -17.91
CA ASP A 70 3.67 13.69 -18.67
C ASP A 70 3.40 13.46 -20.17
N THR A 71 2.84 14.48 -20.82
CA THR A 71 2.60 14.48 -22.27
C THR A 71 3.90 14.63 -23.09
N SER A 72 5.01 15.01 -22.44
CA SER A 72 6.32 15.15 -23.09
C SER A 72 7.00 13.80 -23.37
N ARG A 73 6.55 12.72 -22.75
CA ARG A 73 7.06 11.39 -23.02
C ARG A 73 6.68 10.94 -24.43
N ALA A 74 7.71 10.80 -25.27
CA ALA A 74 7.57 10.12 -26.56
C ALA A 74 7.16 8.66 -26.38
N ASP A 75 6.68 8.03 -27.44
CA ASP A 75 6.49 6.58 -27.48
C ASP A 75 7.79 5.88 -27.07
N GLY A 76 7.69 4.86 -26.21
CA GLY A 76 8.85 4.14 -25.69
C GLY A 76 8.52 3.35 -24.44
N GLY A 77 9.51 2.60 -23.98
CA GLY A 77 9.43 1.82 -22.76
C GLY A 77 10.12 2.50 -21.58
N SER A 78 9.77 2.13 -20.38
CA SER A 78 10.51 2.47 -19.18
C SER A 78 10.59 1.29 -18.21
N ILE A 79 11.59 1.34 -17.35
CA ILE A 79 11.72 0.49 -16.18
C ILE A 79 11.78 1.39 -14.96
N TRP A 80 11.21 0.94 -13.85
CA TRP A 80 11.19 1.72 -12.63
C TRP A 80 11.29 0.84 -11.39
N LEU A 81 11.84 1.42 -10.35
CA LEU A 81 11.95 0.87 -9.00
C LEU A 81 11.26 1.84 -8.05
N ASP A 82 10.40 1.31 -7.19
CA ASP A 82 9.69 2.08 -6.17
C ASP A 82 9.87 1.41 -4.80
N LEU A 83 10.35 2.18 -3.85
CA LEU A 83 10.57 1.77 -2.47
C LEU A 83 9.59 2.52 -1.59
N LYS A 84 8.83 1.80 -0.75
CA LYS A 84 7.91 2.40 0.21
C LYS A 84 8.16 1.86 1.60
N ALA A 85 8.01 2.74 2.58
CA ALA A 85 7.93 2.38 3.99
C ALA A 85 6.65 3.01 4.54
N ALA A 86 5.79 2.21 5.15
CA ALA A 86 4.54 2.68 5.71
C ALA A 86 4.39 2.17 7.15
N SER A 87 3.75 2.99 7.98
CA SER A 87 3.30 2.62 9.31
C SER A 87 1.81 2.93 9.41
N ASP A 88 1.04 1.92 9.72
CA ASP A 88 -0.40 2.00 9.94
C ASP A 88 -0.68 1.76 11.42
N GLU A 89 -1.52 2.61 12.01
CA GLU A 89 -1.98 2.41 13.38
C GLU A 89 -3.48 2.63 13.50
N ALA A 90 -4.08 1.91 14.41
CA ALA A 90 -5.45 2.15 14.83
C ALA A 90 -5.58 1.97 16.33
N ASP A 91 -6.35 2.86 16.95
CA ASP A 91 -6.72 2.75 18.34
C ASP A 91 -7.65 1.56 18.57
N THR A 92 -7.73 1.11 19.83
CA THR A 92 -8.68 0.10 20.26
C THR A 92 -10.11 0.59 20.01
N MET A 93 -10.85 -0.12 19.16
CA MET A 93 -12.27 0.14 18.89
C MET A 93 -13.16 -0.75 19.76
N VAL A 94 -14.45 -0.42 19.83
CA VAL A 94 -15.44 -1.29 20.47
C VAL A 94 -15.44 -2.64 19.74
N ASN A 95 -15.10 -3.71 20.44
CA ASN A 95 -14.95 -5.09 19.97
C ASN A 95 -13.69 -5.42 19.14
N ASN A 96 -12.72 -4.48 18.97
CA ASN A 96 -11.45 -4.76 18.30
C ASN A 96 -10.26 -4.27 19.13
N ALA A 97 -9.18 -5.03 19.13
CA ALA A 97 -7.88 -4.50 19.55
C ALA A 97 -7.41 -3.43 18.57
N GLY A 98 -6.65 -2.45 19.06
CA GLY A 98 -5.84 -1.62 18.20
C GLY A 98 -4.71 -2.43 17.59
N PHE A 99 -4.11 -1.90 16.53
CA PHE A 99 -2.95 -2.51 15.88
C PHE A 99 -1.93 -1.45 15.47
N GLU A 100 -0.70 -1.88 15.33
CA GLU A 100 0.37 -1.18 14.63
C GLU A 100 0.92 -2.13 13.58
N ASN A 101 1.09 -1.65 12.35
CA ASN A 101 1.58 -2.42 11.22
C ASN A 101 2.64 -1.63 10.47
N ASP A 102 3.86 -2.12 10.50
CA ASP A 102 4.98 -1.56 9.75
C ASP A 102 5.19 -2.35 8.45
N LEU A 103 5.21 -1.65 7.34
CA LEU A 103 5.30 -2.23 6.01
C LEU A 103 6.50 -1.67 5.24
N ALA A 104 7.35 -2.55 4.74
CA ALA A 104 8.40 -2.22 3.79
C ALA A 104 8.10 -2.87 2.44
N VAL A 105 8.07 -2.08 1.36
CA VAL A 105 7.68 -2.53 0.02
C VAL A 105 8.73 -2.18 -1.01
N VAL A 106 9.00 -3.12 -1.90
CA VAL A 106 9.83 -2.94 -3.10
C VAL A 106 8.99 -3.32 -4.31
N ASN A 107 8.79 -2.36 -5.21
CA ASN A 107 8.13 -2.58 -6.50
C ASN A 107 9.13 -2.44 -7.63
N LEU A 108 9.14 -3.39 -8.55
CA LEU A 108 9.87 -3.33 -9.81
C LEU A 108 8.88 -3.38 -10.96
N GLY A 109 8.86 -2.34 -11.77
CA GLY A 109 7.89 -2.24 -12.86
C GLY A 109 8.53 -1.94 -14.21
N ALA A 110 7.77 -2.24 -15.23
CA ALA A 110 8.06 -1.87 -16.61
C ALA A 110 6.77 -1.45 -17.30
N ASP A 111 6.87 -0.45 -18.15
CA ASP A 111 5.74 0.05 -18.91
C ASP A 111 6.14 0.48 -20.32
N ILE A 112 5.14 0.61 -21.19
CA ILE A 112 5.30 1.05 -22.57
C ILE A 112 4.18 2.01 -22.94
N ARG A 113 4.54 3.10 -23.61
CA ARG A 113 3.61 4.03 -24.26
C ARG A 113 3.54 3.76 -25.74
N LEU A 114 2.33 3.64 -26.24
CA LEU A 114 2.00 3.43 -27.68
C LEU A 114 0.93 4.45 -28.07
N GLY A 115 1.36 5.63 -28.48
CA GLY A 115 0.48 6.77 -28.76
C GLY A 115 -0.33 7.17 -27.51
N GLU A 116 -1.65 7.10 -27.62
CA GLU A 116 -2.55 7.46 -26.52
C GLU A 116 -2.73 6.34 -25.46
N ALA A 117 -2.18 5.15 -25.73
CA ALA A 117 -2.27 4.01 -24.82
C ALA A 117 -0.98 3.83 -24.00
N PHE A 118 -1.13 3.39 -22.77
CA PHE A 118 -0.05 3.12 -21.85
C PHE A 118 -0.35 1.81 -21.12
N PHE A 119 0.63 0.90 -21.05
CA PHE A 119 0.47 -0.42 -20.42
C PHE A 119 1.71 -0.72 -19.59
N GLY A 120 1.51 -1.44 -18.51
CA GLY A 120 2.63 -1.84 -17.67
C GLY A 120 2.32 -3.04 -16.81
N VAL A 121 3.40 -3.53 -16.20
CA VAL A 121 3.36 -4.59 -15.19
C VAL A 121 4.23 -4.18 -14.01
N VAL A 122 3.87 -4.62 -12.83
CA VAL A 122 4.66 -4.42 -11.61
C VAL A 122 4.74 -5.71 -10.84
N TYR A 123 5.93 -6.03 -10.39
CA TYR A 123 6.21 -7.06 -9.41
C TYR A 123 6.47 -6.40 -8.06
N THR A 124 5.88 -6.93 -7.01
CA THR A 124 5.98 -6.42 -5.65
C THR A 124 6.53 -7.49 -4.72
N TYR A 125 7.44 -7.09 -3.87
CA TYR A 125 7.80 -7.79 -2.65
C TYR A 125 7.60 -6.86 -1.47
N ALA A 126 6.97 -7.35 -0.41
CA ALA A 126 6.81 -6.58 0.81
C ALA A 126 7.01 -7.46 2.05
N ARG A 127 7.41 -6.84 3.15
CA ARG A 127 7.44 -7.41 4.48
C ARG A 127 6.61 -6.55 5.41
N ALA A 128 5.76 -7.20 6.18
CA ALA A 128 4.91 -6.58 7.17
C ALA A 128 5.25 -7.12 8.55
N ASP A 129 5.35 -6.21 9.53
CA ASP A 129 5.47 -6.51 10.95
C ASP A 129 4.25 -5.89 11.64
N THR A 130 3.46 -6.70 12.33
CA THR A 130 2.20 -6.26 12.93
C THR A 130 2.18 -6.58 14.42
N GLU A 131 1.79 -5.59 15.24
CA GLU A 131 1.60 -5.75 16.69
C GLU A 131 0.16 -5.38 17.06
N SER A 132 -0.47 -6.14 17.98
CA SER A 132 -1.75 -5.74 18.57
C SER A 132 -1.54 -4.72 19.69
N ARG A 133 -2.46 -3.76 19.79
CA ARG A 133 -2.48 -2.73 20.84
C ARG A 133 -3.73 -2.85 21.71
N GLY A 134 -3.60 -2.47 23.00
CA GLY A 134 -4.75 -2.35 23.92
C GLY A 134 -5.30 -3.67 24.46
N VAL A 135 -4.61 -4.78 24.22
CA VAL A 135 -4.94 -6.10 24.78
C VAL A 135 -3.89 -6.54 25.78
N PRO A 136 -4.29 -7.30 26.86
CA PRO A 136 -3.34 -7.77 27.87
C PRO A 136 -2.27 -8.70 27.32
N ASP A 137 -2.65 -9.59 26.41
CA ASP A 137 -1.74 -10.51 25.73
C ASP A 137 -1.40 -9.92 24.38
N LYS A 138 -0.18 -9.41 24.25
CA LYS A 138 0.33 -8.92 22.97
C LYS A 138 0.38 -10.05 21.97
N ALA A 139 -0.01 -9.71 20.77
CA ALA A 139 0.06 -10.58 19.63
C ALA A 139 0.90 -9.91 18.57
N ASP A 140 1.87 -10.63 18.05
CA ASP A 140 2.81 -10.17 17.05
C ASP A 140 2.67 -11.06 15.81
N GLY A 141 2.82 -10.47 14.62
CA GLY A 141 2.81 -11.18 13.36
C GLY A 141 3.86 -10.63 12.39
N GLU A 142 4.51 -11.51 11.67
CA GLU A 142 5.40 -11.16 10.57
C GLU A 142 4.90 -11.82 9.28
N GLY A 143 4.98 -11.11 8.15
CA GLY A 143 4.53 -11.65 6.86
C GLY A 143 5.39 -11.22 5.70
N ASP A 144 5.66 -12.17 4.80
CA ASP A 144 6.22 -11.94 3.48
C ASP A 144 5.12 -11.90 2.44
N ILE A 145 5.18 -10.92 1.54
CA ILE A 145 4.13 -10.62 0.59
C ILE A 145 4.72 -10.52 -0.81
N PHE A 146 4.13 -11.24 -1.75
CA PHE A 146 4.51 -11.25 -3.15
C PHE A 146 3.33 -10.84 -4.00
N GLY A 147 3.53 -9.94 -4.96
CA GLY A 147 2.47 -9.48 -5.83
C GLY A 147 2.90 -9.32 -7.27
N ILE A 148 1.95 -9.47 -8.17
CA ILE A 148 2.09 -9.09 -9.57
C ILE A 148 0.81 -8.38 -10.01
N SER A 149 0.97 -7.25 -10.69
CA SER A 149 -0.16 -6.51 -11.25
C SER A 149 0.12 -6.09 -12.68
N ALA A 150 -0.92 -6.05 -13.48
CA ALA A 150 -0.90 -5.47 -14.81
C ALA A 150 -1.84 -4.25 -14.83
N PHE A 151 -1.46 -3.23 -15.55
CA PHE A 151 -2.25 -2.01 -15.66
C PHE A 151 -2.22 -1.47 -17.08
N GLY A 152 -3.23 -0.70 -17.42
CA GLY A 152 -3.28 -0.01 -18.70
C GLY A 152 -4.22 1.17 -18.65
N GLN A 153 -3.95 2.15 -19.50
CA GLN A 153 -4.80 3.32 -19.67
C GLN A 153 -4.81 3.80 -21.11
N ARG A 154 -5.83 4.57 -21.44
CA ARG A 154 -5.93 5.25 -22.71
C ARG A 154 -6.50 6.66 -22.55
N ASN A 155 -5.87 7.61 -23.27
CA ASN A 155 -6.31 8.99 -23.33
C ASN A 155 -7.32 9.18 -24.46
N PHE A 156 -8.37 9.97 -24.18
CA PHE A 156 -9.39 10.40 -25.14
C PHE A 156 -9.51 11.92 -25.04
N GLY A 157 -8.54 12.64 -25.58
CA GLY A 157 -8.37 14.06 -25.32
C GLY A 157 -7.99 14.30 -23.83
N GLY A 158 -8.75 15.15 -23.12
CA GLY A 158 -8.52 15.39 -21.68
C GLY A 158 -8.96 14.24 -20.78
N LEU A 159 -9.81 13.30 -21.26
CA LEU A 159 -10.28 12.16 -20.47
C LEU A 159 -9.31 10.99 -20.58
N ASN A 160 -8.87 10.48 -19.43
CA ASN A 160 -8.09 9.25 -19.32
C ASN A 160 -8.93 8.16 -18.62
N LEU A 161 -8.99 6.99 -19.22
CA LEU A 161 -9.60 5.79 -18.64
C LEU A 161 -8.50 4.76 -18.37
N ALA A 162 -8.48 4.23 -17.15
CA ALA A 162 -7.46 3.30 -16.69
C ALA A 162 -8.09 2.07 -16.03
N LEU A 163 -7.41 0.93 -16.18
CA LEU A 163 -7.76 -0.34 -15.57
C LEU A 163 -6.50 -0.97 -14.99
N SER A 164 -6.64 -1.65 -13.86
CA SER A 164 -5.59 -2.53 -13.34
C SER A 164 -6.19 -3.82 -12.77
N ALA A 165 -5.36 -4.87 -12.74
CA ALA A 165 -5.66 -6.12 -12.09
C ALA A 165 -4.40 -6.68 -11.46
N GLY A 166 -4.50 -7.21 -10.24
CA GLY A 166 -3.37 -7.76 -9.50
C GLY A 166 -3.72 -9.02 -8.73
N TRP A 167 -2.68 -9.78 -8.46
CA TRP A 167 -2.72 -10.92 -7.55
C TRP A 167 -1.60 -10.75 -6.53
N ILE A 168 -1.93 -10.98 -5.27
CA ILE A 168 -1.02 -10.85 -4.13
C ILE A 168 -1.14 -12.12 -3.31
N TYR A 169 -0.02 -12.70 -2.96
CA TYR A 169 0.10 -13.80 -2.04
C TYR A 169 0.81 -13.34 -0.78
N MET A 170 0.24 -13.62 0.36
CA MET A 170 0.81 -13.35 1.68
C MET A 170 1.04 -14.66 2.40
N SER A 171 2.19 -14.79 3.05
CA SER A 171 2.53 -15.87 3.97
C SER A 171 3.13 -15.25 5.21
N GLY A 172 2.61 -15.60 6.38
CA GLY A 172 3.07 -15.02 7.65
C GLY A 172 2.90 -15.97 8.81
N ASP A 173 3.66 -15.68 9.85
CA ASP A 173 3.60 -16.34 11.15
C ASP A 173 3.07 -15.34 12.18
N SER A 174 2.22 -15.80 13.07
CA SER A 174 1.67 -15.01 14.17
C SER A 174 1.87 -15.73 15.47
N ASP A 175 2.24 -15.02 16.53
CA ASP A 175 2.29 -15.53 17.89
C ASP A 175 1.13 -14.91 18.70
N MET A 176 0.31 -15.75 19.31
CA MET A 176 -0.78 -15.37 20.18
C MET A 176 -0.60 -16.04 21.54
N GLY A 177 -0.03 -15.30 22.50
CA GLY A 177 0.14 -15.81 23.85
C GLY A 177 1.02 -17.06 23.94
N GLY A 178 2.03 -17.17 23.06
CA GLY A 178 2.97 -18.29 22.99
C GLY A 178 2.53 -19.44 22.07
N MET A 179 1.50 -19.25 21.26
CA MET A 179 1.09 -20.19 20.22
C MET A 179 1.38 -19.59 18.83
N ALA A 180 2.24 -20.26 18.06
CA ALA A 180 2.57 -19.87 16.70
C ALA A 180 1.53 -20.41 15.70
N TYR A 181 1.08 -19.54 14.80
CA TYR A 181 0.13 -19.87 13.73
C TYR A 181 0.72 -19.44 12.39
N GLU A 182 0.65 -20.29 11.38
CA GLU A 182 0.90 -19.91 10.00
C GLU A 182 -0.38 -19.34 9.38
N THR A 183 -0.28 -18.19 8.74
CA THR A 183 -1.36 -17.57 7.99
C THR A 183 -0.93 -17.37 6.55
N ASN A 184 -1.79 -17.83 5.65
CA ASN A 184 -1.59 -17.64 4.22
C ASN A 184 -2.87 -17.05 3.62
N ALA A 185 -2.71 -16.07 2.73
CA ALA A 185 -3.85 -15.49 2.04
C ALA A 185 -3.53 -15.19 0.58
N ASN A 186 -4.56 -15.23 -0.25
CA ASN A 186 -4.52 -14.71 -1.61
C ASN A 186 -5.45 -13.49 -1.69
N LEU A 187 -4.95 -12.43 -2.33
CA LEU A 187 -5.76 -11.26 -2.64
C LEU A 187 -5.77 -11.05 -4.15
N TRP A 188 -6.94 -10.71 -4.66
CA TRP A 188 -7.12 -10.26 -6.05
C TRP A 188 -7.60 -8.82 -6.03
N THR A 189 -6.99 -7.98 -6.83
CA THR A 189 -7.35 -6.56 -6.95
C THR A 189 -7.79 -6.26 -8.37
N PHE A 190 -8.84 -5.44 -8.49
CA PHE A 190 -9.33 -4.95 -9.78
C PHE A 190 -9.71 -3.49 -9.61
N ASP A 191 -9.18 -2.63 -10.46
CA ASP A 191 -9.43 -1.20 -10.38
C ASP A 191 -9.83 -0.62 -11.72
N ALA A 192 -10.71 0.36 -11.66
CA ALA A 192 -11.07 1.21 -12.80
C ALA A 192 -11.00 2.67 -12.37
N ALA A 193 -10.43 3.52 -13.20
CA ALA A 193 -10.32 4.95 -12.92
C ALA A 193 -10.67 5.79 -14.15
N ALA A 194 -11.33 6.91 -13.90
CA ALA A 194 -11.51 8.00 -14.83
C ALA A 194 -10.81 9.24 -14.29
N ARG A 195 -9.95 9.84 -15.10
CA ARG A 195 -9.18 11.05 -14.78
C ARG A 195 -9.41 12.08 -15.86
N TYR A 196 -9.39 13.36 -15.52
CA TYR A 196 -9.51 14.42 -16.51
C TYR A 196 -8.36 15.42 -16.34
N GLY A 197 -7.47 15.49 -17.32
CA GLY A 197 -6.33 16.41 -17.33
C GLY A 197 -6.75 17.81 -17.72
N ILE A 198 -6.45 18.80 -16.88
CA ILE A 198 -6.64 20.22 -17.10
C ILE A 198 -5.27 20.88 -16.97
N GLU A 199 -4.79 21.48 -18.05
CA GLU A 199 -3.50 22.19 -18.10
C GLU A 199 -3.73 23.70 -18.09
N ILE A 200 -3.11 24.41 -17.14
CA ILE A 200 -3.15 25.88 -17.03
C ILE A 200 -1.72 26.40 -16.94
N GLY A 201 -1.10 26.63 -18.10
CA GLY A 201 0.33 26.92 -18.15
C GLY A 201 1.15 25.74 -17.64
N ASN A 202 1.92 25.95 -16.59
CA ASN A 202 2.74 24.92 -15.96
C ASN A 202 2.02 24.17 -14.83
N LEU A 203 0.75 24.47 -14.58
CA LEU A 203 -0.09 23.82 -13.56
C LEU A 203 -0.96 22.76 -14.21
N ASP A 204 -0.84 21.53 -13.74
CA ASP A 204 -1.69 20.40 -14.07
C ASP A 204 -2.67 20.14 -12.95
N LEU A 205 -3.96 20.02 -13.29
CA LEU A 205 -5.02 19.61 -12.37
C LEU A 205 -5.67 18.35 -12.93
N VAL A 206 -5.75 17.30 -12.12
CA VAL A 206 -6.31 16.01 -12.52
C VAL A 206 -7.37 15.56 -11.50
N PRO A 207 -8.62 16.06 -11.63
CA PRO A 207 -9.72 15.43 -10.89
C PRO A 207 -9.92 13.99 -11.37
N TYR A 208 -10.27 13.11 -10.41
CA TYR A 208 -10.48 11.70 -10.70
C TYR A 208 -11.57 11.06 -9.84
N ALA A 209 -12.11 9.98 -10.36
CA ALA A 209 -12.94 9.03 -9.63
C ALA A 209 -12.48 7.61 -9.95
N LYS A 210 -12.50 6.75 -8.94
CA LYS A 210 -12.04 5.35 -9.05
C LYS A 210 -13.03 4.40 -8.44
N ILE A 211 -13.00 3.16 -8.91
CA ILE A 211 -13.62 1.99 -8.29
C ILE A 211 -12.48 1.01 -8.05
N GLU A 212 -12.29 0.62 -6.82
CA GLU A 212 -11.27 -0.33 -6.39
C GLU A 212 -11.94 -1.51 -5.71
N TYR A 213 -11.62 -2.72 -6.14
CA TYR A 213 -12.17 -3.95 -5.61
C TYR A 213 -11.05 -4.86 -5.13
N THR A 214 -11.15 -5.33 -3.89
CA THR A 214 -10.23 -6.29 -3.30
C THR A 214 -11.01 -7.52 -2.84
N MET A 215 -10.56 -8.68 -3.30
CA MET A 215 -11.06 -9.98 -2.92
C MET A 215 -10.01 -10.64 -2.03
N PHE A 216 -10.31 -10.83 -0.76
CA PHE A 216 -9.46 -11.49 0.24
C PHE A 216 -9.88 -12.95 0.40
N ARG A 217 -8.92 -13.87 0.31
CA ARG A 217 -9.14 -15.32 0.40
C ARG A 217 -8.08 -15.94 1.30
N PRO A 218 -8.31 -15.94 2.63
CA PRO A 218 -7.41 -16.61 3.58
C PRO A 218 -7.49 -18.13 3.42
N ARG A 219 -6.43 -18.80 3.79
CA ARG A 219 -6.41 -20.26 3.89
C ARG A 219 -6.59 -20.64 5.35
N HIS A 220 -7.41 -21.66 5.57
CA HIS A 220 -7.63 -22.20 6.91
C HIS A 220 -6.43 -23.04 7.36
N HIS A 221 -6.04 -22.87 8.62
CA HIS A 221 -5.01 -23.69 9.25
C HIS A 221 -5.50 -24.20 10.62
N GLY A 222 -5.68 -25.52 10.74
CA GLY A 222 -6.09 -26.17 12.00
C GLY A 222 -7.47 -25.73 12.46
N ASP A 223 -7.55 -25.38 13.74
CA ASP A 223 -8.81 -24.98 14.40
C ASP A 223 -9.12 -23.47 14.23
N TRP A 224 -8.37 -22.81 13.38
CA TRP A 224 -8.48 -21.38 13.10
C TRP A 224 -8.91 -21.10 11.67
N SER A 225 -9.85 -20.19 11.49
CA SER A 225 -10.30 -19.75 10.17
C SER A 225 -10.72 -18.28 10.15
N LEU A 226 -10.43 -17.62 9.05
CA LEU A 226 -10.95 -16.31 8.69
C LEU A 226 -11.89 -16.44 7.50
N ASP A 227 -12.97 -15.66 7.51
CA ASP A 227 -13.88 -15.61 6.39
C ASP A 227 -13.26 -14.88 5.18
N ASN A 228 -13.81 -15.21 4.02
CA ASN A 228 -13.51 -14.47 2.80
C ASN A 228 -14.11 -13.07 2.86
N ALA A 229 -13.39 -12.07 2.36
CA ALA A 229 -13.92 -10.72 2.26
C ALA A 229 -13.86 -10.16 0.84
N ASN A 230 -14.84 -9.33 0.50
CA ASN A 230 -14.93 -8.59 -0.75
C ASN A 230 -15.14 -7.11 -0.41
N ILE A 231 -14.13 -6.29 -0.65
CA ILE A 231 -14.15 -4.88 -0.28
C ILE A 231 -14.16 -4.03 -1.54
N TRP A 232 -15.04 -3.06 -1.55
CA TRP A 232 -15.15 -2.02 -2.55
C TRP A 232 -14.72 -0.69 -1.97
N GLN A 233 -13.90 0.06 -2.70
CA GLN A 233 -13.52 1.42 -2.35
C GLN A 233 -13.79 2.36 -3.53
N PHE A 234 -14.24 3.56 -3.22
CA PHE A 234 -14.65 4.57 -4.20
C PHE A 234 -13.88 5.87 -3.91
N PRO A 235 -12.60 5.99 -4.32
CA PRO A 235 -11.85 7.22 -4.20
C PRO A 235 -12.37 8.28 -5.18
N ILE A 236 -12.61 9.50 -4.66
CA ILE A 236 -12.85 10.71 -5.45
C ILE A 236 -11.84 11.73 -4.99
N GLY A 237 -11.06 12.28 -5.90
CA GLY A 237 -9.95 13.16 -5.53
C GLY A 237 -9.51 14.12 -6.63
N LEU A 238 -8.47 14.87 -6.29
CA LEU A 238 -7.80 15.83 -7.14
C LEU A 238 -6.30 15.72 -6.93
N ASN A 239 -5.57 15.48 -8.02
CA ASN A 239 -4.13 15.66 -8.07
C ASN A 239 -3.83 17.03 -8.69
N ALA A 240 -2.86 17.76 -8.13
CA ALA A 240 -2.37 19.02 -8.67
C ALA A 240 -0.83 19.00 -8.67
N ALA A 241 -0.23 19.38 -9.78
CA ALA A 241 1.22 19.45 -9.92
C ALA A 241 1.63 20.71 -10.69
N TYR A 242 2.81 21.25 -10.36
CA TYR A 242 3.38 22.40 -11.06
C TYR A 242 4.77 22.06 -11.58
N THR A 243 5.01 22.31 -12.87
CA THR A 243 6.30 22.00 -13.52
C THR A 243 7.19 23.24 -13.62
N PHE A 244 8.36 23.17 -12.98
CA PHE A 244 9.45 24.13 -13.16
C PHE A 244 10.44 23.58 -14.19
N GLU A 245 10.66 24.31 -15.27
CA GLU A 245 11.64 23.98 -16.29
C GLU A 245 12.91 24.82 -16.09
N PHE A 246 14.07 24.18 -16.15
CA PHE A 246 15.36 24.83 -16.03
C PHE A 246 16.06 24.88 -17.40
N GLU A 247 16.92 25.89 -17.61
CA GLU A 247 17.65 26.11 -18.88
C GLU A 247 18.51 24.91 -19.31
N ASN A 248 18.93 24.07 -18.38
CA ASN A 248 19.71 22.85 -18.64
C ASN A 248 18.85 21.63 -19.02
N GLY A 249 17.55 21.80 -19.22
CA GLY A 249 16.61 20.74 -19.58
C GLY A 249 16.18 19.85 -18.41
N MET A 250 16.53 20.22 -17.17
CA MET A 250 15.99 19.58 -15.96
C MET A 250 14.59 20.09 -15.67
N THR A 251 13.75 19.26 -15.07
CA THR A 251 12.46 19.69 -14.53
C THR A 251 12.33 19.30 -13.06
N LEU A 252 11.65 20.16 -12.31
CA LEU A 252 11.25 19.91 -10.93
C LEU A 252 9.74 20.05 -10.86
N ARG A 253 9.06 19.03 -10.31
CA ARG A 253 7.60 18.97 -10.28
C ARG A 253 7.10 18.60 -8.90
N PRO A 254 6.82 19.61 -8.02
CA PRO A 254 6.05 19.38 -6.82
C PRO A 254 4.60 18.99 -7.17
N GLU A 255 4.05 18.09 -6.36
CA GLU A 255 2.68 17.63 -6.51
C GLU A 255 1.98 17.43 -5.17
N ILE A 256 0.66 17.56 -5.20
CA ILE A 256 -0.23 17.24 -4.09
C ILE A 256 -1.39 16.41 -4.62
N ASP A 257 -1.83 15.45 -3.82
CA ASP A 257 -3.05 14.67 -4.08
C ASP A 257 -3.94 14.68 -2.83
N PHE A 258 -5.23 14.80 -3.04
CA PHE A 258 -6.21 14.65 -1.98
C PHE A 258 -7.39 13.83 -2.47
N ALA A 259 -7.85 12.88 -1.64
CA ALA A 259 -9.03 12.08 -1.94
C ALA A 259 -9.86 11.79 -0.69
N VAL A 260 -11.17 11.64 -0.93
CA VAL A 260 -12.09 10.99 -0.01
C VAL A 260 -12.40 9.60 -0.56
N VAL A 261 -12.24 8.59 0.28
CA VAL A 261 -12.44 7.18 -0.08
C VAL A 261 -13.65 6.66 0.70
N ARG A 262 -14.68 6.21 0.00
CA ARG A 262 -15.80 5.48 0.59
C ARG A 262 -15.56 4.00 0.46
N THR A 263 -15.77 3.26 1.56
CA THR A 263 -15.61 1.81 1.62
C THR A 263 -16.97 1.15 1.78
N ALA A 264 -17.18 0.03 1.09
CA ALA A 264 -18.38 -0.79 1.12
C ALA A 264 -18.03 -2.27 0.93
N GLY A 265 -18.99 -3.16 1.16
CA GLY A 265 -18.80 -4.61 1.10
C GLY A 265 -18.53 -5.21 2.47
N ASP A 266 -17.69 -6.24 2.52
CA ASP A 266 -17.41 -6.99 3.74
C ASP A 266 -16.36 -6.22 4.58
N THR A 267 -16.81 -5.18 5.28
CA THR A 267 -15.95 -4.36 6.15
C THR A 267 -15.72 -5.02 7.51
N GLU A 268 -16.50 -6.02 7.83
CA GLU A 268 -16.40 -6.91 9.00
C GLU A 268 -16.24 -8.34 8.48
N ILE A 269 -15.44 -9.15 9.18
CA ILE A 269 -15.24 -10.58 8.89
C ILE A 269 -15.43 -11.39 10.16
N GLU A 270 -15.87 -12.63 9.99
CA GLU A 270 -15.89 -13.60 11.08
C GLU A 270 -14.55 -14.32 11.14
N ALA A 271 -13.94 -14.32 12.34
CA ALA A 271 -12.83 -15.18 12.70
C ALA A 271 -13.35 -16.28 13.61
N SER A 272 -12.99 -17.52 13.38
CA SER A 272 -13.34 -18.60 14.27
C SER A 272 -12.09 -19.30 14.84
N TYR A 273 -12.13 -19.58 16.14
CA TYR A 273 -11.09 -20.30 16.84
C TYR A 273 -11.70 -21.27 17.85
N ASN A 274 -11.33 -22.56 17.80
CA ASN A 274 -11.86 -23.61 18.68
C ASN A 274 -13.41 -23.64 18.71
N GLY A 275 -14.07 -23.30 17.59
CA GLY A 275 -15.53 -23.28 17.49
C GLY A 275 -16.21 -22.06 18.11
N GLN A 276 -15.45 -21.07 18.55
CA GLN A 276 -15.96 -19.75 18.93
C GLN A 276 -15.83 -18.82 17.74
N VAL A 277 -16.85 -18.00 17.48
CA VAL A 277 -16.91 -17.05 16.38
C VAL A 277 -16.79 -15.64 16.95
N TYR A 278 -16.02 -14.81 16.26
CA TYR A 278 -15.74 -13.42 16.60
C TYR A 278 -15.90 -12.55 15.36
N ASP A 279 -16.60 -11.43 15.52
CA ASP A 279 -16.71 -10.42 14.46
C ASP A 279 -15.54 -9.47 14.53
N GLU A 280 -14.82 -9.29 13.44
CA GLU A 280 -13.66 -8.43 13.34
C GLU A 280 -13.83 -7.38 12.23
N THR A 281 -13.48 -6.13 12.53
CA THR A 281 -13.56 -5.02 11.55
C THR A 281 -12.28 -4.91 10.75
N LEU A 282 -12.36 -5.09 9.42
CA LEU A 282 -11.21 -5.00 8.52
C LEU A 282 -10.79 -3.58 8.16
N THR A 283 -11.75 -2.68 8.04
CA THR A 283 -11.48 -1.34 7.51
C THR A 283 -11.59 -0.22 8.53
N GLY A 284 -12.10 -0.50 9.72
CA GLY A 284 -12.26 0.44 10.83
C GLY A 284 -13.12 1.66 10.54
N SER A 285 -13.39 2.00 9.28
CA SER A 285 -14.20 3.15 8.88
C SER A 285 -14.73 3.01 7.46
N HIS A 286 -15.96 3.48 7.25
CA HIS A 286 -16.53 3.59 5.90
C HIS A 286 -16.03 4.80 5.10
N THR A 287 -15.33 5.73 5.74
CA THR A 287 -14.76 6.92 5.09
C THR A 287 -13.32 7.11 5.51
N LEU A 288 -12.44 7.17 4.52
CA LEU A 288 -11.03 7.48 4.69
C LEU A 288 -10.70 8.77 3.95
N TYR A 289 -9.75 9.52 4.49
CA TYR A 289 -9.20 10.73 3.88
C TYR A 289 -7.75 10.46 3.53
N ARG A 290 -7.39 10.65 2.26
CA ARG A 290 -6.03 10.44 1.77
C ARG A 290 -5.44 11.77 1.33
N GLY A 291 -4.23 12.07 1.78
CA GLY A 291 -3.42 13.18 1.31
C GLY A 291 -2.05 12.69 0.88
N MET A 292 -1.47 13.29 -0.16
CA MET A 292 -0.09 13.03 -0.58
C MET A 292 0.57 14.36 -0.95
N VAL A 293 1.86 14.48 -0.63
CA VAL A 293 2.75 15.49 -1.17
C VAL A 293 3.94 14.81 -1.81
N GLY A 294 4.35 15.25 -2.99
CA GLY A 294 5.43 14.65 -3.75
C GLY A 294 6.29 15.66 -4.45
N LEU A 295 7.47 15.21 -4.88
CA LEU A 295 8.42 15.98 -5.66
C LEU A 295 9.07 15.06 -6.68
N ALA A 296 8.86 15.32 -7.96
CA ALA A 296 9.57 14.64 -9.04
C ALA A 296 10.68 15.53 -9.59
N TRP A 297 11.84 14.93 -9.84
CA TRP A 297 13.00 15.54 -10.46
C TRP A 297 13.40 14.73 -11.69
N THR A 298 13.29 15.34 -12.89
CA THR A 298 13.63 14.70 -14.15
C THR A 298 14.88 15.30 -14.75
N THR A 299 15.79 14.46 -15.23
CA THR A 299 16.98 14.85 -15.95
C THR A 299 17.28 13.85 -17.08
N GLY A 300 17.27 14.32 -18.32
CA GLY A 300 17.45 13.46 -19.49
C GLY A 300 16.37 12.35 -19.55
N LYS A 301 16.80 11.10 -19.42
CA LYS A 301 15.92 9.92 -19.45
C LYS A 301 15.53 9.38 -18.08
N GLY A 302 16.02 9.99 -17.01
CA GLY A 302 15.80 9.54 -15.64
C GLY A 302 14.91 10.47 -14.86
N THR A 303 14.02 9.92 -14.04
CA THR A 303 13.22 10.65 -13.05
C THR A 303 13.39 10.03 -11.67
N LEU A 304 13.57 10.89 -10.68
CA LEU A 304 13.51 10.52 -9.27
C LEU A 304 12.29 11.20 -8.65
N HIS A 305 11.44 10.42 -8.01
CA HIS A 305 10.27 10.90 -7.30
C HIS A 305 10.38 10.55 -5.82
N ALA A 306 10.12 11.52 -4.95
CA ALA A 306 10.00 11.33 -3.51
C ALA A 306 8.62 11.80 -3.05
N GLY A 307 7.97 11.04 -2.19
CA GLY A 307 6.62 11.35 -1.73
C GLY A 307 6.39 10.97 -0.27
N TYR A 308 5.44 11.66 0.33
CA TYR A 308 4.87 11.33 1.63
C TYR A 308 3.35 11.29 1.50
N ARG A 309 2.76 10.24 2.07
CA ARG A 309 1.31 10.04 2.09
C ARG A 309 0.82 9.90 3.51
N TYR A 310 -0.35 10.47 3.74
CA TYR A 310 -1.16 10.32 4.93
C TYR A 310 -2.52 9.74 4.56
N LEU A 311 -3.01 8.80 5.36
CA LEU A 311 -4.37 8.33 5.30
C LEU A 311 -4.93 8.35 6.72
N GLY A 312 -6.11 8.93 6.89
CA GLY A 312 -6.77 9.00 8.18
C GLY A 312 -8.25 8.65 8.08
N SER A 313 -8.86 8.27 9.20
CA SER A 313 -10.28 8.00 9.31
C SER A 313 -10.90 8.70 10.51
N GLU A 314 -12.23 8.79 10.52
CA GLU A 314 -12.98 9.34 11.66
C GLU A 314 -12.90 8.44 12.92
N GLN A 315 -12.46 7.19 12.77
CA GLN A 315 -12.43 6.20 13.85
C GLN A 315 -11.00 5.95 14.39
N GLY A 316 -10.09 6.90 14.23
CA GLY A 316 -8.76 6.84 14.84
C GLY A 316 -7.77 5.93 14.12
N ARG A 317 -8.03 5.57 12.85
CA ARG A 317 -7.04 4.92 12.02
C ARG A 317 -6.18 5.94 11.31
N GLU A 318 -4.87 5.79 11.39
CA GLU A 318 -3.90 6.63 10.71
C GLU A 318 -2.86 5.77 9.98
N SER A 319 -2.41 6.25 8.83
CA SER A 319 -1.34 5.62 8.05
C SER A 319 -0.41 6.69 7.50
N HIS A 320 0.88 6.44 7.65
CA HIS A 320 1.95 7.30 7.17
C HIS A 320 2.84 6.49 6.23
N ALA A 321 3.06 6.96 5.01
CA ALA A 321 3.92 6.27 4.07
C ALA A 321 4.94 7.23 3.43
N PHE A 322 6.18 6.79 3.32
CA PHE A 322 7.24 7.43 2.55
C PHE A 322 7.54 6.61 1.31
N GLN A 323 7.80 7.29 0.21
CA GLN A 323 8.06 6.69 -1.07
C GLN A 323 9.29 7.30 -1.72
N LEU A 324 10.07 6.46 -2.40
CA LEU A 324 11.15 6.86 -3.29
C LEU A 324 11.08 6.02 -4.56
N GLN A 325 10.81 6.65 -5.69
CA GLN A 325 10.74 5.98 -6.99
C GLN A 325 11.82 6.51 -7.91
N ALA A 326 12.46 5.63 -8.64
CA ALA A 326 13.38 5.98 -9.73
C ALA A 326 12.92 5.31 -11.02
N ASP A 327 12.88 6.06 -12.12
CA ASP A 327 12.54 5.52 -13.42
C ASP A 327 13.55 5.92 -14.50
N TYR A 328 13.64 5.07 -15.53
CA TYR A 328 14.49 5.28 -16.71
C TYR A 328 13.73 4.93 -17.97
N VAL A 329 13.70 5.89 -18.92
CA VAL A 329 13.05 5.78 -20.23
C VAL A 329 14.10 5.41 -21.29
N PHE A 330 13.80 4.44 -22.18
CA PHE A 330 14.73 3.98 -23.24
C PHE A 330 14.13 4.06 -24.65
#